data_6d781244cdf5a10a068668cb8472aef8
#
_entry.id   6d781244cdf5a10a068668cb8472aef8
#
_cell.length_a   1.000
_cell.length_b   1.000
_cell.length_c   1.000
_cell.angle_alpha   90.00
_cell.angle_beta   90.00
_cell.angle_gamma   90.00
#
_symmetry.space_group_name_H-M   'P 1'
#
loop_
_entity.id
_entity.type
_entity.pdbx_description
1 polymer ?
#
loop_
_entity_poly.entity_id
_entity_poly.type
_entity_poly.pdbx_seq_one_letter_code
_entity_poly.pdbx_strand_id
1 'polypeptide(L)'
;MQVSCSRKMQLEKELASELWRVRWEDLQASSLERHLRSAGSRLTLSGRGSNYGSLITTEGQFQVFAKTAYYKGNLVAVKHVNRKRIELTRKVLFELKHMRDVQNEHLTRFVGACTDPPNICIITEYCPRGSLQDILENDSITLDWMFRYSLTNDIVKGMLFLHNGAICSHGNLKSSNCVVDSRFVLKITDYGLESFRDPEPEQGHILYAKKLWTAPELLRMASPPTRGSQAGDVYSFGIILQEIALRSGVFHVEGLDLSPKEIIERVTRGEQPPFRPSLALQSHLEGLGHLMQRCWAEDPQERPPFQQIRLMLRKFNRENSSNILDNLLSRMEQYANNLEELVEERTQAYLEEKRKAEALLYQILPHSVAEQLKRGETVQAEAFDSVTIYFSDIVGFTALSAESTPMQVVTLLNDLYTCFDAVIDNFDVYKVETIGDAYMVVSGLPVRNGRLHAREVARMALALLDAVSSFRIRHRPQEQLRLRIGIHTGPVCAGVVGLKMPRYCLFGDTVNTASRMESNGEALKIHLSSETKAVLEEFGGFELELRGDVEMKGKGKVRTYWLLGERGNSTRG
;
A
#
# COMPACT_ATOMS: atom_id res chain seq x y z
N MET A 1 33.63 -22.61 -50.61
CA MET A 1 32.50 -23.47 -50.28
C MET A 1 32.53 -24.02 -48.85
N GLN A 2 33.64 -24.59 -48.36
CA GLN A 2 33.69 -25.20 -47.01
C GLN A 2 33.37 -24.23 -45.86
N VAL A 3 33.86 -22.98 -45.90
CA VAL A 3 33.59 -21.98 -44.86
C VAL A 3 32.09 -21.58 -44.81
N SER A 4 31.40 -21.53 -45.95
CA SER A 4 29.97 -21.24 -46.03
C SER A 4 29.11 -22.39 -45.49
N CYS A 5 29.52 -23.64 -45.74
CA CYS A 5 28.84 -24.83 -45.24
C CYS A 5 29.00 -24.99 -43.72
N SER A 6 30.20 -24.71 -43.18
CA SER A 6 30.47 -24.73 -41.74
C SER A 6 29.64 -23.68 -41.00
N ARG A 7 29.58 -22.43 -41.51
CA ARG A 7 28.74 -21.37 -40.92
C ARG A 7 27.24 -21.71 -40.96
N LYS A 8 26.78 -22.36 -42.04
CA LYS A 8 25.39 -22.79 -42.14
C LYS A 8 25.05 -23.89 -41.13
N MET A 9 25.92 -24.86 -40.95
CA MET A 9 25.76 -25.94 -39.97
C MET A 9 25.80 -25.38 -38.52
N GLN A 10 26.71 -24.44 -38.26
CA GLN A 10 26.77 -23.81 -36.95
C GLN A 10 25.51 -23.02 -36.63
N LEU A 11 24.98 -22.27 -37.60
CA LEU A 11 23.72 -21.52 -37.45
C LEU A 11 22.52 -22.46 -37.17
N GLU A 12 22.42 -23.57 -37.93
CA GLU A 12 21.35 -24.57 -37.69
C GLU A 12 21.46 -25.20 -36.28
N LYS A 13 22.68 -25.47 -35.81
CA LYS A 13 22.92 -25.97 -34.45
C LYS A 13 22.54 -24.95 -33.38
N GLU A 14 22.82 -23.66 -33.61
CA GLU A 14 22.42 -22.57 -32.69
C GLU A 14 20.91 -22.39 -32.65
N LEU A 15 20.22 -22.46 -33.78
CA LEU A 15 18.75 -22.38 -33.85
C LEU A 15 18.08 -23.59 -33.16
N ALA A 16 18.69 -24.77 -33.24
CA ALA A 16 18.19 -26.00 -32.61
C ALA A 16 18.48 -26.05 -31.10
N SER A 17 19.39 -25.22 -30.57
CA SER A 17 19.85 -25.33 -29.19
C SER A 17 18.84 -24.83 -28.13
N GLU A 18 17.77 -24.20 -28.55
CA GLU A 18 16.69 -23.67 -27.67
C GLU A 18 17.19 -22.92 -26.40
N LEU A 19 18.37 -22.31 -26.44
CA LEU A 19 18.99 -21.60 -25.29
C LEU A 19 18.17 -20.40 -24.81
N TRP A 20 17.21 -19.96 -25.59
CA TRP A 20 16.26 -18.90 -25.24
C TRP A 20 15.04 -19.42 -24.46
N ARG A 21 14.84 -20.75 -24.41
CA ARG A 21 13.64 -21.34 -23.80
C ARG A 21 13.72 -21.35 -22.29
N VAL A 22 12.72 -20.78 -21.65
CA VAL A 22 12.51 -20.83 -20.21
C VAL A 22 11.22 -21.59 -19.94
N ARG A 23 11.27 -22.60 -19.07
CA ARG A 23 10.07 -23.33 -18.67
C ARG A 23 9.33 -22.52 -17.62
N TRP A 24 8.00 -22.56 -17.64
CA TRP A 24 7.19 -21.86 -16.65
C TRP A 24 7.50 -22.32 -15.22
N GLU A 25 7.83 -23.58 -15.02
CA GLU A 25 8.19 -24.18 -13.73
C GLU A 25 9.49 -23.62 -13.13
N ASP A 26 10.39 -23.13 -13.99
CA ASP A 26 11.67 -22.54 -13.56
C ASP A 26 11.50 -21.11 -13.01
N LEU A 27 10.30 -20.53 -13.16
CA LEU A 27 9.96 -19.19 -12.68
C LEU A 27 9.30 -19.28 -11.31
N GLN A 28 9.98 -18.76 -10.30
CA GLN A 28 9.45 -18.72 -8.93
C GLN A 28 8.75 -17.37 -8.71
N ALA A 29 7.50 -17.41 -8.23
CA ALA A 29 6.77 -16.18 -7.88
C ALA A 29 7.56 -15.35 -6.88
N SER A 30 7.69 -14.06 -7.12
CA SER A 30 8.34 -13.15 -6.18
C SER A 30 7.59 -13.11 -4.84
N SER A 31 8.31 -12.84 -3.75
CA SER A 31 7.68 -12.70 -2.42
C SER A 31 6.60 -11.62 -2.41
N LEU A 32 6.78 -10.58 -3.22
CA LEU A 32 5.82 -9.50 -3.42
C LEU A 32 4.48 -9.99 -4.00
N GLU A 33 4.51 -10.83 -5.04
CA GLU A 33 3.29 -11.43 -5.61
C GLU A 33 2.61 -12.42 -4.64
N ARG A 34 3.39 -13.13 -3.81
CA ARG A 34 2.84 -14.02 -2.79
C ARG A 34 2.09 -13.24 -1.71
N HIS A 35 2.60 -12.12 -1.25
CA HIS A 35 1.94 -11.24 -0.27
C HIS A 35 0.66 -10.62 -0.84
N LEU A 36 0.68 -10.17 -2.09
CA LEU A 36 -0.49 -9.61 -2.78
C LEU A 36 -1.63 -10.64 -2.97
N ARG A 37 -1.29 -11.90 -3.25
CA ARG A 37 -2.28 -12.99 -3.36
C ARG A 37 -2.88 -13.41 -2.02
N SER A 38 -2.08 -13.36 -0.94
CA SER A 38 -2.54 -13.71 0.41
C SER A 38 -3.42 -12.65 1.07
N ALA A 39 -3.24 -11.38 0.71
CA ALA A 39 -3.96 -10.25 1.29
C ALA A 39 -5.38 -10.06 0.71
N GLY A 40 -5.78 -10.79 -0.34
CA GLY A 40 -7.12 -10.70 -0.94
C GLY A 40 -7.45 -9.31 -1.53
N SER A 41 -6.46 -8.46 -1.70
CA SER A 41 -6.63 -7.09 -2.20
C SER A 41 -7.08 -7.10 -3.65
N ARG A 42 -8.13 -6.37 -3.97
CA ARG A 42 -8.52 -6.08 -5.35
C ARG A 42 -7.45 -5.20 -5.98
N LEU A 43 -6.62 -5.78 -6.83
CA LEU A 43 -5.65 -5.05 -7.62
C LEU A 43 -6.41 -4.23 -8.69
N THR A 44 -6.42 -2.92 -8.53
CA THR A 44 -6.89 -2.03 -9.58
C THR A 44 -5.70 -1.72 -10.50
N LEU A 45 -5.78 -2.20 -11.73
CA LEU A 45 -4.89 -1.73 -12.80
C LEU A 45 -5.28 -0.29 -13.12
N SER A 46 -4.38 0.66 -12.87
CA SER A 46 -4.57 2.01 -13.39
C SER A 46 -4.48 1.95 -14.91
N GLY A 47 -5.60 2.17 -15.59
CA GLY A 47 -5.77 1.94 -17.02
C GLY A 47 -5.13 3.02 -17.91
N ARG A 48 -3.98 3.59 -17.54
CA ARG A 48 -3.21 4.51 -18.38
C ARG A 48 -2.02 3.79 -19.00
N GLY A 49 -2.26 3.22 -20.13
CA GLY A 49 -1.40 3.19 -21.33
C GLY A 49 -0.07 2.44 -21.30
N SER A 50 0.43 1.87 -20.23
CA SER A 50 1.70 1.16 -20.26
C SER A 50 1.49 -0.37 -20.23
N ASN A 51 2.24 -1.11 -21.07
CA ASN A 51 2.34 -2.57 -20.96
C ASN A 51 3.03 -3.00 -19.65
N TYR A 52 3.69 -2.07 -18.97
CA TYR A 52 4.11 -2.10 -17.58
C TYR A 52 3.11 -1.30 -16.75
N GLY A 53 1.87 -1.81 -16.60
CA GLY A 53 0.88 -1.18 -15.73
C GLY A 53 1.37 -1.17 -14.29
N SER A 54 1.50 0.00 -13.68
CA SER A 54 1.76 0.10 -12.26
C SER A 54 0.58 -0.49 -11.50
N LEU A 55 0.84 -1.52 -10.71
CA LEU A 55 -0.12 -2.10 -9.79
C LEU A 55 -0.09 -1.26 -8.51
N ILE A 56 -1.04 -0.33 -8.38
CA ILE A 56 -1.23 0.42 -7.14
C ILE A 56 -2.09 -0.44 -6.22
N THR A 57 -1.57 -0.85 -5.07
CA THR A 57 -2.39 -1.41 -4.01
C THR A 57 -3.07 -0.27 -3.24
N THR A 58 -4.32 -0.46 -2.82
CA THR A 58 -5.11 0.51 -2.03
C THR A 58 -4.48 0.90 -0.70
N GLU A 59 -3.40 0.23 -0.29
CA GLU A 59 -2.65 0.49 0.95
C GLU A 59 -1.34 1.28 0.74
N GLY A 60 -1.08 1.80 -0.46
CA GLY A 60 0.00 2.77 -0.70
C GLY A 60 1.45 2.29 -0.50
N GLN A 61 1.69 1.00 -0.21
CA GLN A 61 3.01 0.57 0.27
C GLN A 61 3.98 0.05 -0.80
N PHE A 62 3.52 -0.42 -1.98
CA PHE A 62 4.42 -0.91 -3.02
C PHE A 62 3.90 -0.61 -4.43
N GLN A 63 4.66 0.16 -5.19
CA GLN A 63 4.41 0.37 -6.60
C GLN A 63 5.12 -0.74 -7.40
N VAL A 64 4.34 -1.64 -8.02
CA VAL A 64 4.89 -2.71 -8.88
C VAL A 64 4.71 -2.29 -10.32
N PHE A 65 5.82 -1.94 -10.98
CA PHE A 65 5.82 -1.46 -12.37
C PHE A 65 5.65 -2.58 -13.40
N ALA A 66 5.94 -3.84 -13.05
CA ALA A 66 5.79 -5.01 -13.92
C ALA A 66 5.57 -6.27 -13.10
N LYS A 67 5.01 -7.31 -13.71
CA LYS A 67 4.99 -8.66 -13.11
C LYS A 67 6.42 -9.17 -12.99
N THR A 68 6.81 -9.68 -11.84
CA THR A 68 8.17 -10.13 -11.55
C THR A 68 8.21 -11.58 -11.09
N ALA A 69 9.30 -12.27 -11.42
CA ALA A 69 9.59 -13.62 -10.95
C ALA A 69 11.08 -13.76 -10.66
N TYR A 70 11.47 -14.78 -9.91
CA TYR A 70 12.87 -15.19 -9.78
C TYR A 70 13.17 -16.27 -10.81
N TYR A 71 14.22 -16.06 -11.60
CA TYR A 71 14.78 -17.03 -12.51
C TYR A 71 16.26 -17.22 -12.21
N LYS A 72 16.67 -18.44 -11.84
CA LYS A 72 18.06 -18.77 -11.44
C LYS A 72 18.64 -17.76 -10.41
N GLY A 73 17.82 -17.38 -9.43
CA GLY A 73 18.21 -16.44 -8.36
C GLY A 73 18.17 -14.96 -8.73
N ASN A 74 17.91 -14.60 -9.98
CA ASN A 74 17.80 -13.21 -10.41
C ASN A 74 16.34 -12.78 -10.53
N LEU A 75 16.04 -11.55 -10.11
CA LEU A 75 14.73 -10.94 -10.32
C LEU A 75 14.59 -10.53 -11.78
N VAL A 76 13.52 -11.01 -12.43
CA VAL A 76 13.23 -10.78 -13.85
C VAL A 76 11.84 -10.20 -14.04
N ALA A 77 11.64 -9.44 -15.12
CA ALA A 77 10.33 -8.98 -15.54
C ALA A 77 9.69 -10.04 -16.45
N VAL A 78 8.40 -10.33 -16.23
CA VAL A 78 7.64 -11.33 -16.97
C VAL A 78 6.50 -10.64 -17.71
N LYS A 79 6.58 -10.59 -19.02
CA LYS A 79 5.55 -10.03 -19.89
C LYS A 79 4.73 -11.14 -20.50
N HIS A 80 3.49 -11.31 -20.05
CA HIS A 80 2.56 -12.26 -20.67
C HIS A 80 2.13 -11.79 -22.07
N VAL A 81 2.01 -12.74 -22.99
CA VAL A 81 1.56 -12.54 -24.36
C VAL A 81 0.17 -13.15 -24.49
N ASN A 82 -0.79 -12.35 -24.95
CA ASN A 82 -2.18 -12.78 -25.09
C ASN A 82 -2.40 -13.55 -26.44
N ARG A 83 -1.64 -14.63 -26.62
CA ARG A 83 -1.78 -15.54 -27.76
C ARG A 83 -2.03 -16.96 -27.29
N LYS A 84 -2.89 -17.70 -28.00
CA LYS A 84 -3.21 -19.10 -27.66
C LYS A 84 -2.03 -20.04 -27.90
N ARG A 85 -1.23 -19.76 -28.93
CA ARG A 85 -0.06 -20.56 -29.31
C ARG A 85 0.89 -19.72 -30.18
N ILE A 86 2.18 -19.96 -30.07
CA ILE A 86 3.21 -19.44 -30.96
C ILE A 86 3.82 -20.63 -31.72
N GLU A 87 3.72 -20.58 -33.05
CA GLU A 87 4.35 -21.57 -33.88
C GLU A 87 5.83 -21.25 -34.06
N LEU A 88 6.70 -22.17 -33.66
CA LEU A 88 8.15 -22.03 -33.75
C LEU A 88 8.64 -22.18 -35.21
N THR A 89 8.21 -21.27 -36.06
CA THR A 89 8.71 -21.20 -37.43
C THR A 89 10.17 -20.75 -37.44
N ARG A 90 10.87 -21.01 -38.55
CA ARG A 90 12.25 -20.57 -38.73
C ARG A 90 12.41 -19.05 -38.51
N LYS A 91 11.42 -18.25 -38.90
CA LYS A 91 11.40 -16.80 -38.66
C LYS A 91 11.41 -16.49 -37.15
N VAL A 92 10.55 -17.14 -36.39
CA VAL A 92 10.47 -16.96 -34.91
C VAL A 92 11.77 -17.37 -34.23
N LEU A 93 12.39 -18.46 -34.64
CA LEU A 93 13.68 -18.87 -34.10
C LEU A 93 14.79 -17.86 -34.38
N PHE A 94 14.80 -17.20 -35.55
CA PHE A 94 15.70 -16.11 -35.84
C PHE A 94 15.43 -14.88 -34.97
N GLU A 95 14.17 -14.52 -34.77
CA GLU A 95 13.81 -13.41 -33.87
C GLU A 95 14.34 -13.67 -32.45
N LEU A 96 14.11 -14.84 -31.89
CA LEU A 96 14.59 -15.26 -30.56
C LEU A 96 16.12 -15.29 -30.49
N LYS A 97 16.80 -15.78 -31.54
CA LYS A 97 18.25 -15.74 -31.61
C LYS A 97 18.79 -14.31 -31.61
N HIS A 98 18.22 -13.42 -32.44
CA HIS A 98 18.65 -12.03 -32.51
C HIS A 98 18.46 -11.35 -31.15
N MET A 99 17.35 -11.58 -30.46
CA MET A 99 17.12 -11.03 -29.11
C MET A 99 18.15 -11.48 -28.09
N ARG A 100 18.53 -12.76 -28.14
CA ARG A 100 19.57 -13.30 -27.25
C ARG A 100 20.95 -12.70 -27.52
N ASP A 101 21.24 -12.46 -28.81
CA ASP A 101 22.55 -11.94 -29.23
C ASP A 101 22.70 -10.43 -29.01
N VAL A 102 21.59 -9.70 -28.73
CA VAL A 102 21.62 -8.28 -28.37
C VAL A 102 22.21 -8.09 -26.99
N GLN A 103 23.33 -7.39 -26.93
CA GLN A 103 23.98 -6.94 -25.68
C GLN A 103 24.32 -5.46 -25.81
N ASN A 104 23.58 -4.62 -25.09
CA ASN A 104 23.82 -3.18 -25.04
C ASN A 104 23.36 -2.63 -23.70
N GLU A 105 24.10 -1.68 -23.14
CA GLU A 105 23.81 -1.07 -21.82
C GLU A 105 22.47 -0.32 -21.80
N HIS A 106 22.03 0.22 -22.94
CA HIS A 106 20.79 1.01 -23.08
C HIS A 106 19.63 0.21 -23.67
N LEU A 107 19.73 -1.13 -23.66
CA LEU A 107 18.66 -2.05 -24.06
C LEU A 107 18.42 -3.07 -22.96
N THR A 108 17.16 -3.41 -22.67
CA THR A 108 16.87 -4.45 -21.69
C THR A 108 17.36 -5.80 -22.19
N ARG A 109 18.09 -6.51 -21.31
CA ARG A 109 18.59 -7.83 -21.66
C ARG A 109 17.46 -8.83 -21.78
N PHE A 110 17.36 -9.51 -22.90
CA PHE A 110 16.49 -10.65 -23.08
C PHE A 110 17.04 -11.86 -22.33
N VAL A 111 16.25 -12.43 -21.42
CA VAL A 111 16.60 -13.62 -20.63
C VAL A 111 16.10 -14.88 -21.31
N GLY A 112 14.88 -14.84 -21.87
CA GLY A 112 14.28 -15.95 -22.57
C GLY A 112 12.79 -15.76 -22.83
N ALA A 113 12.14 -16.78 -23.34
CA ALA A 113 10.71 -16.83 -23.56
C ALA A 113 10.15 -18.20 -23.17
N CYS A 114 8.94 -18.19 -22.60
CA CYS A 114 8.12 -19.38 -22.41
C CYS A 114 7.09 -19.45 -23.54
N THR A 115 7.05 -20.57 -24.26
CA THR A 115 6.13 -20.79 -25.38
C THR A 115 5.06 -21.82 -25.07
N ASP A 116 5.05 -22.35 -23.85
CA ASP A 116 4.16 -23.43 -23.43
C ASP A 116 2.80 -22.87 -22.96
N PRO A 117 1.68 -23.23 -23.69
CA PRO A 117 0.35 -22.79 -23.24
C PRO A 117 0.00 -23.35 -21.85
N PRO A 118 -0.72 -22.59 -21.00
CA PRO A 118 -1.30 -21.26 -21.21
C PRO A 118 -0.36 -20.09 -20.90
N ASN A 119 0.89 -20.33 -20.52
CA ASN A 119 1.80 -19.35 -19.90
C ASN A 119 2.80 -18.76 -20.90
N ILE A 120 2.33 -18.34 -22.08
CA ILE A 120 3.21 -17.71 -23.07
C ILE A 120 3.68 -16.34 -22.54
N CYS A 121 4.99 -16.18 -22.39
CA CYS A 121 5.56 -14.94 -21.87
C CYS A 121 6.98 -14.69 -22.38
N ILE A 122 7.37 -13.41 -22.34
CA ILE A 122 8.73 -12.93 -22.59
C ILE A 122 9.35 -12.58 -21.24
N ILE A 123 10.60 -12.99 -21.03
CA ILE A 123 11.34 -12.74 -19.78
C ILE A 123 12.52 -11.83 -20.10
N THR A 124 12.58 -10.69 -19.42
CA THR A 124 13.67 -9.69 -19.56
C THR A 124 14.24 -9.31 -18.19
N GLU A 125 15.36 -8.60 -18.18
CA GLU A 125 15.86 -8.02 -16.95
C GLU A 125 14.79 -7.06 -16.35
N TYR A 126 14.75 -7.00 -15.03
CA TYR A 126 13.85 -6.11 -14.30
C TYR A 126 14.54 -4.78 -13.99
N CYS A 127 13.86 -3.68 -14.32
CA CYS A 127 14.30 -2.31 -14.03
C CYS A 127 13.41 -1.73 -12.91
N PRO A 128 13.95 -1.56 -11.68
CA PRO A 128 13.13 -1.30 -10.49
C PRO A 128 12.57 0.12 -10.40
N ARG A 129 13.02 1.04 -11.24
CA ARG A 129 12.58 2.45 -11.20
C ARG A 129 11.36 2.75 -12.07
N GLY A 130 10.85 1.75 -12.77
CA GLY A 130 9.71 1.91 -13.67
C GLY A 130 10.07 2.48 -15.02
N SER A 131 9.07 2.95 -15.75
CA SER A 131 9.23 3.56 -17.06
C SER A 131 9.57 5.05 -16.97
N LEU A 132 10.07 5.60 -18.06
CA LEU A 132 10.28 7.03 -18.20
C LEU A 132 8.97 7.82 -18.01
N GLN A 133 7.84 7.28 -18.48
CA GLN A 133 6.53 7.87 -18.26
C GLN A 133 6.21 7.97 -16.75
N ASP A 134 6.42 6.90 -15.98
CA ASP A 134 6.19 6.89 -14.53
C ASP A 134 7.07 7.94 -13.82
N ILE A 135 8.34 8.10 -14.26
CA ILE A 135 9.27 9.09 -13.69
C ILE A 135 8.86 10.52 -14.04
N LEU A 136 8.39 10.77 -15.27
CA LEU A 136 7.97 12.10 -15.71
C LEU A 136 6.65 12.54 -15.06
N GLU A 137 5.75 11.59 -14.78
CA GLU A 137 4.45 11.83 -14.10
C GLU A 137 4.60 11.97 -12.58
N ASN A 138 5.74 11.57 -11.99
CA ASN A 138 5.97 11.65 -10.56
C ASN A 138 6.54 13.00 -10.15
N ASP A 139 5.72 13.88 -9.60
CA ASP A 139 6.10 15.24 -9.17
C ASP A 139 7.12 15.26 -8.01
N SER A 140 7.24 14.17 -7.24
CA SER A 140 8.23 14.08 -6.16
C SER A 140 9.67 13.93 -6.67
N ILE A 141 9.87 13.56 -7.95
CA ILE A 141 11.20 13.45 -8.56
C ILE A 141 11.56 14.78 -9.23
N THR A 142 12.53 15.49 -8.68
CA THR A 142 13.09 16.67 -9.34
C THR A 142 14.03 16.24 -10.47
N LEU A 143 13.75 16.70 -11.70
CA LEU A 143 14.56 16.41 -12.87
C LEU A 143 15.18 17.71 -13.36
N ASP A 144 16.47 17.91 -13.04
CA ASP A 144 17.24 18.99 -13.64
C ASP A 144 17.50 18.74 -15.12
N TRP A 145 18.03 19.77 -15.80
CA TRP A 145 18.29 19.66 -17.23
C TRP A 145 19.35 18.63 -17.58
N MET A 146 20.35 18.47 -16.72
CA MET A 146 21.41 17.49 -16.92
C MET A 146 20.90 16.05 -16.85
N PHE A 147 19.99 15.80 -15.91
CA PHE A 147 19.34 14.49 -15.79
C PHE A 147 18.49 14.18 -17.04
N ARG A 148 17.67 15.16 -17.49
CA ARG A 148 16.88 15.06 -18.73
C ARG A 148 17.75 14.77 -19.94
N TYR A 149 18.87 15.48 -20.07
CA TYR A 149 19.85 15.26 -21.14
C TYR A 149 20.43 13.84 -21.09
N SER A 150 20.79 13.35 -19.91
CA SER A 150 21.32 12.00 -19.77
C SER A 150 20.31 10.92 -20.21
N LEU A 151 19.04 11.02 -19.77
CA LEU A 151 18.00 10.10 -20.20
C LEU A 151 17.81 10.14 -21.72
N THR A 152 17.80 11.34 -22.29
CA THR A 152 17.71 11.55 -23.75
C THR A 152 18.88 10.90 -24.49
N ASN A 153 20.11 11.08 -24.00
CA ASN A 153 21.31 10.52 -24.60
C ASN A 153 21.34 8.99 -24.52
N ASP A 154 20.80 8.40 -23.44
CA ASP A 154 20.69 6.95 -23.29
C ASP A 154 19.70 6.36 -24.33
N ILE A 155 18.56 7.04 -24.56
CA ILE A 155 17.62 6.64 -25.65
C ILE A 155 18.34 6.67 -27.01
N VAL A 156 19.05 7.75 -27.30
CA VAL A 156 19.77 7.91 -28.59
C VAL A 156 20.84 6.84 -28.78
N LYS A 157 21.58 6.47 -27.74
CA LYS A 157 22.57 5.39 -27.81
C LYS A 157 21.91 4.04 -28.05
N GLY A 158 20.82 3.71 -27.34
CA GLY A 158 20.07 2.48 -27.50
C GLY A 158 19.46 2.37 -28.90
N MET A 159 18.82 3.43 -29.41
CA MET A 159 18.21 3.47 -30.74
C MET A 159 19.28 3.43 -31.85
N LEU A 160 20.41 4.09 -31.67
CA LEU A 160 21.51 4.00 -32.62
C LEU A 160 22.04 2.57 -32.76
N PHE A 161 22.12 1.83 -31.66
CA PHE A 161 22.51 0.42 -31.68
C PHE A 161 21.44 -0.44 -32.40
N LEU A 162 20.15 -0.23 -32.09
CA LEU A 162 19.06 -0.97 -32.75
C LEU A 162 19.01 -0.74 -34.26
N HIS A 163 19.13 0.53 -34.71
CA HIS A 163 19.05 0.89 -36.12
C HIS A 163 20.22 0.34 -36.95
N ASN A 164 21.38 0.16 -36.33
CA ASN A 164 22.57 -0.41 -36.98
C ASN A 164 22.66 -1.94 -36.84
N GLY A 165 21.79 -2.54 -36.02
CA GLY A 165 21.76 -3.98 -35.74
C GLY A 165 20.82 -4.78 -36.60
N ALA A 166 20.71 -6.08 -36.33
CA ALA A 166 19.84 -7.02 -37.05
C ALA A 166 18.33 -6.72 -36.86
N ILE A 167 17.96 -6.01 -35.80
CA ILE A 167 16.56 -5.66 -35.52
C ILE A 167 16.08 -4.50 -36.38
N CYS A 168 16.95 -3.59 -36.75
CA CYS A 168 16.80 -2.48 -37.70
C CYS A 168 15.86 -1.34 -37.23
N SER A 169 14.76 -1.61 -36.54
CA SER A 169 13.81 -0.62 -36.03
C SER A 169 13.08 -1.15 -34.81
N HIS A 170 12.61 -0.25 -33.95
CA HIS A 170 11.82 -0.59 -32.76
C HIS A 170 10.33 -0.77 -33.11
N GLY A 171 9.78 0.17 -33.86
CA GLY A 171 8.40 0.15 -34.35
C GLY A 171 7.30 0.40 -33.31
N ASN A 172 7.65 0.58 -32.02
CA ASN A 172 6.72 0.89 -30.93
C ASN A 172 7.44 1.66 -29.82
N LEU A 173 8.31 2.62 -30.23
CA LEU A 173 9.06 3.44 -29.29
C LEU A 173 8.12 4.43 -28.60
N LYS A 174 8.10 4.48 -27.27
CA LYS A 174 7.31 5.37 -26.41
C LYS A 174 7.92 5.47 -25.03
N SER A 175 7.59 6.50 -24.27
CA SER A 175 8.13 6.74 -22.93
C SER A 175 7.86 5.56 -21.96
N SER A 176 6.73 4.86 -22.10
CA SER A 176 6.43 3.66 -21.32
C SER A 176 7.23 2.42 -21.70
N ASN A 177 7.93 2.41 -22.86
CA ASN A 177 8.86 1.37 -23.28
C ASN A 177 10.33 1.78 -23.05
N CYS A 178 10.57 2.87 -22.35
CA CYS A 178 11.87 3.29 -21.85
C CYS A 178 11.87 3.08 -20.34
N VAL A 179 12.63 2.11 -19.83
CA VAL A 179 12.67 1.74 -18.40
C VAL A 179 14.00 2.16 -17.78
N VAL A 180 14.01 2.40 -16.48
CA VAL A 180 15.21 2.91 -15.79
C VAL A 180 15.66 1.90 -14.74
N ASP A 181 16.96 1.55 -14.80
CA ASP A 181 17.57 0.60 -13.88
C ASP A 181 17.89 1.24 -12.51
N SER A 182 18.42 0.44 -11.59
CA SER A 182 18.80 0.90 -10.24
C SER A 182 19.89 2.00 -10.24
N ARG A 183 20.70 2.09 -11.30
CA ARG A 183 21.76 3.09 -11.47
C ARG A 183 21.30 4.35 -12.22
N PHE A 184 19.98 4.49 -12.48
CA PHE A 184 19.41 5.53 -13.33
C PHE A 184 19.90 5.53 -14.77
N VAL A 185 20.29 4.38 -15.30
CA VAL A 185 20.54 4.20 -16.72
C VAL A 185 19.24 3.84 -17.40
N LEU A 186 18.88 4.60 -18.45
CA LEU A 186 17.70 4.32 -19.23
C LEU A 186 17.98 3.20 -20.22
N LYS A 187 17.05 2.24 -20.30
CA LYS A 187 17.07 1.09 -21.20
C LYS A 187 15.78 1.01 -21.98
N ILE A 188 15.88 0.76 -23.26
CA ILE A 188 14.74 0.56 -24.14
C ILE A 188 14.31 -0.90 -24.05
N THR A 189 13.01 -1.13 -23.92
CA THR A 189 12.39 -2.44 -23.85
C THR A 189 11.35 -2.65 -24.96
N ASP A 190 10.79 -3.84 -25.12
CA ASP A 190 9.76 -4.17 -26.12
C ASP A 190 10.21 -4.06 -27.59
N TYR A 191 11.49 -4.15 -27.84
CA TYR A 191 12.03 -4.21 -29.19
C TYR A 191 12.06 -5.65 -29.74
N GLY A 192 12.05 -5.83 -31.05
CA GLY A 192 12.09 -7.15 -31.71
C GLY A 192 10.85 -8.00 -31.42
N LEU A 193 10.97 -9.34 -31.53
CA LEU A 193 9.94 -10.35 -31.26
C LEU A 193 8.55 -10.02 -31.85
N GLU A 194 8.50 -9.68 -33.12
CA GLU A 194 7.26 -9.32 -33.82
C GLU A 194 6.19 -10.41 -33.70
N SER A 195 6.62 -11.67 -33.76
CA SER A 195 5.75 -12.85 -33.69
C SER A 195 5.08 -13.02 -32.32
N PHE A 196 5.58 -12.33 -31.27
CA PHE A 196 5.04 -12.35 -29.92
C PHE A 196 4.15 -11.14 -29.62
N ARG A 197 4.06 -10.14 -30.52
CA ARG A 197 3.22 -8.97 -30.29
C ARG A 197 1.76 -9.37 -30.24
N ASP A 198 1.03 -8.83 -29.25
CA ASP A 198 -0.41 -9.04 -29.14
C ASP A 198 -1.13 -8.41 -30.34
N PRO A 199 -2.21 -9.06 -30.83
CA PRO A 199 -3.09 -8.40 -31.78
C PRO A 199 -3.68 -7.15 -31.12
N GLU A 200 -3.70 -6.03 -31.87
CA GLU A 200 -4.30 -4.79 -31.35
C GLU A 200 -5.77 -5.02 -31.00
N PRO A 201 -6.25 -4.52 -29.83
CA PRO A 201 -7.68 -4.51 -29.54
C PRO A 201 -8.40 -3.65 -30.57
N GLU A 202 -9.45 -4.17 -31.17
CA GLU A 202 -10.10 -3.57 -32.35
C GLU A 202 -10.75 -2.20 -32.10
N GLN A 203 -11.11 -1.81 -30.87
CA GLN A 203 -11.75 -0.52 -30.58
C GLN A 203 -11.53 -0.04 -29.14
N GLY A 204 -11.46 1.27 -28.94
CA GLY A 204 -11.54 1.94 -27.63
C GLY A 204 -10.55 3.10 -27.42
N HIS A 205 -10.80 3.92 -26.44
CA HIS A 205 -9.96 5.06 -26.01
C HIS A 205 -8.50 4.67 -25.75
N ILE A 206 -8.27 3.44 -25.25
CA ILE A 206 -6.94 2.89 -24.97
C ILE A 206 -6.10 2.71 -26.24
N LEU A 207 -6.71 2.40 -27.36
CA LEU A 207 -6.02 2.25 -28.65
C LEU A 207 -5.41 3.58 -29.10
N TYR A 208 -6.18 4.67 -29.04
CA TYR A 208 -5.71 6.00 -29.44
C TYR A 208 -4.58 6.50 -28.52
N ALA A 209 -4.68 6.29 -27.23
CA ALA A 209 -3.63 6.64 -26.28
C ALA A 209 -2.30 5.93 -26.58
N LYS A 210 -2.34 4.68 -27.02
CA LYS A 210 -1.13 3.92 -27.43
C LYS A 210 -0.48 4.45 -28.69
N LYS A 211 -1.21 5.14 -29.56
CA LYS A 211 -0.76 5.64 -30.87
C LYS A 211 -0.22 7.07 -30.86
N LEU A 212 -0.20 7.75 -29.72
CA LEU A 212 0.26 9.15 -29.61
C LEU A 212 1.71 9.38 -30.07
N TRP A 213 2.55 8.36 -30.03
CA TRP A 213 3.95 8.40 -30.52
C TRP A 213 4.11 7.92 -31.96
N THR A 214 3.04 7.47 -32.61
CA THR A 214 3.10 6.87 -33.94
C THR A 214 3.19 7.94 -35.01
N ALA A 215 4.11 7.77 -35.95
CA ALA A 215 4.33 8.69 -37.04
C ALA A 215 3.13 8.78 -38.00
N PRO A 216 2.84 9.99 -38.58
CA PRO A 216 1.66 10.23 -39.39
C PRO A 216 1.55 9.32 -40.63
N GLU A 217 2.66 9.01 -41.30
CA GLU A 217 2.68 8.10 -42.43
C GLU A 217 2.23 6.68 -42.04
N LEU A 218 2.59 6.21 -40.84
CA LEU A 218 2.18 4.88 -40.34
C LEU A 218 0.70 4.88 -39.92
N LEU A 219 0.21 5.99 -39.37
CA LEU A 219 -1.22 6.14 -39.01
C LEU A 219 -2.14 6.13 -40.24
N ARG A 220 -1.66 6.62 -41.38
CA ARG A 220 -2.41 6.67 -42.65
C ARG A 220 -2.39 5.35 -43.44
N MET A 221 -1.48 4.45 -43.10
CA MET A 221 -1.42 3.14 -43.74
C MET A 221 -2.54 2.22 -43.24
N ALA A 222 -3.26 1.57 -44.17
CA ALA A 222 -4.28 0.57 -43.82
C ALA A 222 -3.69 -0.65 -43.09
N SER A 223 -2.44 -1.02 -43.43
CA SER A 223 -1.70 -2.13 -42.80
C SER A 223 -0.24 -1.72 -42.62
N PRO A 224 0.08 -1.01 -41.54
CA PRO A 224 1.45 -0.58 -41.25
C PRO A 224 2.33 -1.82 -40.98
N PRO A 225 3.62 -1.78 -41.35
CA PRO A 225 4.54 -2.87 -41.06
C PRO A 225 4.69 -3.03 -39.53
N THR A 226 4.65 -4.26 -39.04
CA THR A 226 4.76 -4.58 -37.62
C THR A 226 6.10 -4.13 -37.01
N ARG A 227 7.15 -4.01 -37.81
CA ARG A 227 8.46 -3.45 -37.43
C ARG A 227 8.47 -1.94 -37.35
N GLY A 228 7.44 -1.24 -37.89
CA GLY A 228 7.50 0.19 -38.09
C GLY A 228 8.58 0.58 -39.11
N SER A 229 9.17 1.76 -38.94
CA SER A 229 10.26 2.26 -39.77
C SER A 229 11.27 3.04 -38.91
N GLN A 230 12.51 3.15 -39.38
CA GLN A 230 13.52 3.98 -38.69
C GLN A 230 13.10 5.45 -38.60
N ALA A 231 12.51 5.99 -39.64
CA ALA A 231 11.97 7.35 -39.62
C ALA A 231 10.77 7.50 -38.68
N GLY A 232 9.94 6.45 -38.52
CA GLY A 232 8.86 6.39 -37.54
C GLY A 232 9.39 6.39 -36.10
N ASP A 233 10.47 5.66 -35.82
CA ASP A 233 11.12 5.67 -34.51
C ASP A 233 11.71 7.06 -34.17
N VAL A 234 12.23 7.79 -35.16
CA VAL A 234 12.70 9.17 -34.98
C VAL A 234 11.56 10.11 -34.63
N TYR A 235 10.39 9.96 -35.29
CA TYR A 235 9.19 10.70 -34.90
C TYR A 235 8.78 10.42 -33.46
N SER A 236 8.71 9.13 -33.08
CA SER A 236 8.39 8.70 -31.71
C SER A 236 9.37 9.32 -30.69
N PHE A 237 10.66 9.32 -31.02
CA PHE A 237 11.69 9.97 -30.20
C PHE A 237 11.44 11.48 -30.05
N GLY A 238 11.00 12.18 -31.11
CA GLY A 238 10.64 13.61 -31.03
C GLY A 238 9.52 13.88 -30.03
N ILE A 239 8.50 13.02 -29.98
CA ILE A 239 7.42 13.11 -28.98
C ILE A 239 7.97 12.86 -27.57
N ILE A 240 8.79 11.81 -27.36
CA ILE A 240 9.41 11.53 -26.06
C ILE A 240 10.31 12.70 -25.61
N LEU A 241 11.02 13.32 -26.52
CA LEU A 241 11.86 14.46 -26.22
C LEU A 241 11.06 15.66 -25.69
N GLN A 242 9.85 15.88 -26.24
CA GLN A 242 8.92 16.88 -25.73
C GLN A 242 8.40 16.51 -24.33
N GLU A 243 8.04 15.24 -24.07
CA GLU A 243 7.65 14.78 -22.74
C GLU A 243 8.75 15.05 -21.71
N ILE A 244 10.01 14.73 -22.04
CA ILE A 244 11.17 14.99 -21.16
C ILE A 244 11.36 16.49 -20.91
N ALA A 245 11.22 17.32 -21.95
CA ALA A 245 11.49 18.74 -21.86
C ALA A 245 10.43 19.50 -21.05
N LEU A 246 9.15 19.19 -21.23
CA LEU A 246 8.04 19.95 -20.65
C LEU A 246 7.44 19.31 -19.40
N ARG A 247 7.49 17.97 -19.24
CA ARG A 247 6.79 17.22 -18.18
C ARG A 247 5.29 17.51 -18.09
N SER A 248 4.68 17.85 -19.22
CA SER A 248 3.25 18.24 -19.31
C SER A 248 2.37 17.14 -19.93
N GLY A 249 2.87 15.88 -19.94
CA GLY A 249 2.19 14.75 -20.57
C GLY A 249 2.54 14.54 -22.03
N VAL A 250 1.98 13.46 -22.59
CA VAL A 250 2.26 13.05 -23.99
C VAL A 250 1.53 13.96 -24.97
N PHE A 251 2.24 14.42 -25.99
CA PHE A 251 1.67 15.27 -27.06
C PHE A 251 0.97 16.52 -26.51
N HIS A 252 1.60 17.20 -25.55
CA HIS A 252 1.03 18.40 -24.93
C HIS A 252 0.91 19.57 -25.92
N VAL A 253 -0.29 20.17 -26.00
CA VAL A 253 -0.58 21.37 -26.81
C VAL A 253 -1.07 22.45 -25.88
N GLU A 254 -0.35 23.57 -25.84
CA GLU A 254 -0.66 24.70 -24.95
C GLU A 254 -2.05 25.29 -25.24
N GLY A 255 -2.85 25.47 -24.19
CA GLY A 255 -4.20 26.04 -24.30
C GLY A 255 -5.27 25.11 -24.85
N LEU A 256 -4.96 23.84 -25.15
CA LEU A 256 -5.91 22.84 -25.65
C LEU A 256 -5.86 21.57 -24.83
N ASP A 257 -6.99 21.18 -24.26
CA ASP A 257 -7.19 19.89 -23.61
C ASP A 257 -7.90 18.94 -24.59
N LEU A 258 -7.11 18.21 -25.38
CA LEU A 258 -7.60 17.33 -26.43
C LEU A 258 -7.54 15.87 -25.99
N SER A 259 -8.57 15.10 -26.32
CA SER A 259 -8.54 13.65 -26.14
C SER A 259 -7.52 12.98 -27.06
N PRO A 260 -6.94 11.83 -26.69
CA PRO A 260 -6.03 11.07 -27.57
C PRO A 260 -6.62 10.78 -28.95
N LYS A 261 -7.93 10.58 -29.06
CA LYS A 261 -8.62 10.35 -30.32
C LYS A 261 -8.56 11.59 -31.21
N GLU A 262 -8.88 12.75 -30.68
CA GLU A 262 -8.85 14.03 -31.44
C GLU A 262 -7.43 14.35 -31.93
N ILE A 263 -6.41 14.12 -31.10
CA ILE A 263 -5.01 14.30 -31.48
C ILE A 263 -4.66 13.40 -32.67
N ILE A 264 -4.96 12.11 -32.59
CA ILE A 264 -4.65 11.16 -33.65
C ILE A 264 -5.42 11.46 -34.93
N GLU A 265 -6.70 11.85 -34.85
CA GLU A 265 -7.49 12.26 -36.01
C GLU A 265 -6.89 13.49 -36.70
N ARG A 266 -6.46 14.51 -35.97
CA ARG A 266 -5.82 15.71 -36.52
C ARG A 266 -4.47 15.41 -37.16
N VAL A 267 -3.62 14.60 -36.49
CA VAL A 267 -2.32 14.16 -37.04
C VAL A 267 -2.52 13.34 -38.32
N THR A 268 -3.51 12.44 -38.35
CA THR A 268 -3.80 11.61 -39.52
C THR A 268 -4.34 12.41 -40.69
N ARG A 269 -5.16 13.43 -40.42
CA ARG A 269 -5.75 14.30 -41.45
C ARG A 269 -4.70 15.09 -42.25
N GLY A 270 -3.56 15.43 -41.62
CA GLY A 270 -2.49 16.18 -42.29
C GLY A 270 -2.83 17.65 -42.48
N GLU A 271 -3.19 18.32 -41.39
CA GLU A 271 -3.46 19.78 -41.40
C GLU A 271 -2.24 20.56 -41.85
N GLN A 272 -2.47 21.76 -42.39
CA GLN A 272 -1.38 22.70 -42.75
C GLN A 272 -1.55 24.00 -41.97
N PRO A 273 -0.58 24.40 -41.12
CA PRO A 273 0.65 23.64 -40.80
C PRO A 273 0.37 22.30 -40.06
N PRO A 274 1.31 21.32 -40.13
CA PRO A 274 1.10 20.03 -39.50
C PRO A 274 0.80 20.15 -38.01
N PHE A 275 -0.23 19.42 -37.52
CA PHE A 275 -0.58 19.43 -36.12
C PHE A 275 0.49 18.69 -35.29
N ARG A 276 1.16 19.39 -34.38
CA ARG A 276 2.30 18.91 -33.58
C ARG A 276 2.20 19.46 -32.15
N PRO A 277 2.93 18.83 -31.18
CA PRO A 277 2.99 19.34 -29.81
C PRO A 277 3.57 20.76 -29.73
N SER A 278 3.22 21.47 -28.65
CA SER A 278 3.74 22.82 -28.40
C SER A 278 5.22 22.80 -28.03
N LEU A 279 5.92 23.86 -28.45
CA LEU A 279 7.35 24.13 -28.21
C LEU A 279 7.56 25.31 -27.25
N ALA A 280 6.72 25.47 -26.23
CA ALA A 280 6.90 26.50 -25.20
C ALA A 280 8.17 26.24 -24.36
N LEU A 281 9.33 26.40 -24.98
CA LEU A 281 10.63 26.21 -24.36
C LEU A 281 11.26 27.56 -23.98
N GLN A 282 12.02 27.55 -22.87
CA GLN A 282 12.83 28.70 -22.48
C GLN A 282 13.91 28.99 -23.54
N SER A 283 14.32 30.24 -23.68
CA SER A 283 15.22 30.69 -24.75
C SER A 283 16.55 29.92 -24.84
N HIS A 284 17.08 29.43 -23.71
CA HIS A 284 18.30 28.61 -23.69
C HIS A 284 18.13 27.18 -24.24
N LEU A 285 16.89 26.78 -24.56
CA LEU A 285 16.55 25.47 -25.12
C LEU A 285 16.14 25.50 -26.59
N GLU A 286 16.34 26.63 -27.30
CA GLU A 286 15.99 26.78 -28.70
C GLU A 286 16.61 25.70 -29.60
N GLY A 287 17.86 25.34 -29.37
CA GLY A 287 18.54 24.27 -30.12
C GLY A 287 17.85 22.90 -29.98
N LEU A 288 17.24 22.63 -28.81
CA LEU A 288 16.46 21.42 -28.57
C LEU A 288 15.10 21.50 -29.29
N GLY A 289 14.45 22.66 -29.30
CA GLY A 289 13.23 22.91 -30.08
C GLY A 289 13.41 22.64 -31.57
N HIS A 290 14.52 23.09 -32.14
CA HIS A 290 14.87 22.78 -33.54
C HIS A 290 15.08 21.28 -33.79
N LEU A 291 15.72 20.59 -32.85
CA LEU A 291 15.86 19.12 -32.96
C LEU A 291 14.49 18.43 -32.95
N MET A 292 13.59 18.81 -32.05
CA MET A 292 12.22 18.28 -31.98
C MET A 292 11.48 18.49 -33.30
N GLN A 293 11.49 19.70 -33.82
CA GLN A 293 10.84 20.02 -35.11
C GLN A 293 11.34 19.15 -36.25
N ARG A 294 12.63 18.90 -36.33
CA ARG A 294 13.20 18.01 -37.33
C ARG A 294 12.83 16.54 -37.08
N CYS A 295 12.78 16.09 -35.84
CA CYS A 295 12.42 14.69 -35.53
C CYS A 295 10.95 14.38 -35.89
N TRP A 296 10.03 15.33 -35.74
CA TRP A 296 8.62 15.12 -36.10
C TRP A 296 8.19 15.80 -37.38
N ALA A 297 9.13 16.09 -38.31
CA ALA A 297 8.82 16.60 -39.65
C ALA A 297 7.77 15.72 -40.34
N GLU A 298 6.93 16.34 -41.18
CA GLU A 298 5.88 15.61 -41.89
C GLU A 298 6.47 14.59 -42.87
N ASP A 299 7.46 15.02 -43.65
CA ASP A 299 8.20 14.12 -44.56
C ASP A 299 9.18 13.23 -43.75
N PRO A 300 9.05 11.90 -43.80
CA PRO A 300 10.00 10.99 -43.17
C PRO A 300 11.46 11.18 -43.61
N GLN A 301 11.71 11.68 -44.81
CA GLN A 301 13.07 11.90 -45.33
C GLN A 301 13.77 13.15 -44.74
N GLU A 302 13.00 14.10 -44.24
CA GLU A 302 13.56 15.27 -43.55
C GLU A 302 14.03 14.95 -42.10
N ARG A 303 13.60 13.83 -41.56
CA ARG A 303 13.93 13.40 -40.19
C ARG A 303 15.39 12.92 -40.10
N PRO A 304 16.19 13.45 -39.17
CA PRO A 304 17.60 13.07 -39.03
C PRO A 304 17.74 11.65 -38.49
N PRO A 305 18.65 10.81 -38.99
CA PRO A 305 18.95 9.51 -38.37
C PRO A 305 19.59 9.70 -36.99
N PHE A 306 19.47 8.70 -36.11
CA PHE A 306 20.00 8.78 -34.72
C PHE A 306 21.48 9.13 -34.63
N GLN A 307 22.29 8.82 -35.65
CA GLN A 307 23.69 9.25 -35.69
C GLN A 307 23.81 10.78 -35.75
N GLN A 308 22.99 11.47 -36.56
CA GLN A 308 22.96 12.93 -36.62
C GLN A 308 22.37 13.52 -35.32
N ILE A 309 21.30 12.94 -34.81
CA ILE A 309 20.70 13.35 -33.54
C ILE A 309 21.74 13.34 -32.41
N ARG A 310 22.57 12.28 -32.33
CA ARG A 310 23.67 12.19 -31.36
C ARG A 310 24.67 13.33 -31.49
N LEU A 311 25.01 13.73 -32.71
CA LEU A 311 25.93 14.85 -32.93
C LEU A 311 25.31 16.19 -32.53
N MET A 312 24.03 16.41 -32.86
CA MET A 312 23.30 17.62 -32.50
C MET A 312 23.16 17.75 -30.97
N LEU A 313 22.81 16.68 -30.26
CA LEU A 313 22.73 16.68 -28.80
C LEU A 313 24.10 16.93 -28.14
N ARG A 314 25.17 16.37 -28.67
CA ARG A 314 26.52 16.64 -28.17
C ARG A 314 26.94 18.09 -28.34
N LYS A 315 26.59 18.73 -29.47
CA LYS A 315 26.84 20.15 -29.71
C LYS A 315 26.07 20.99 -28.68
N PHE A 316 24.79 20.73 -28.52
CA PHE A 316 23.94 21.42 -27.55
C PHE A 316 24.48 21.30 -26.11
N ASN A 317 24.94 20.10 -25.69
CA ASN A 317 25.49 19.88 -24.36
C ASN A 317 26.85 20.60 -24.15
N ARG A 318 27.69 20.67 -25.18
CA ARG A 318 28.96 21.43 -25.10
C ARG A 318 28.76 22.92 -24.90
N GLU A 319 27.70 23.46 -25.47
CA GLU A 319 27.36 24.88 -25.34
C GLU A 319 26.76 25.20 -23.95
N ASN A 320 26.20 24.20 -23.26
CA ASN A 320 25.46 24.40 -21.99
C ASN A 320 26.12 23.73 -20.78
N SER A 321 27.26 23.03 -20.89
CA SER A 321 27.82 22.21 -19.81
C SER A 321 29.33 22.42 -19.62
N SER A 322 29.68 22.63 -18.36
CA SER A 322 31.02 22.56 -17.84
C SER A 322 31.44 21.20 -17.44
N ASN A 323 31.89 20.27 -17.53
CA ASN A 323 32.55 19.06 -17.00
C ASN A 323 31.68 17.83 -16.76
N ILE A 324 32.05 16.68 -17.35
CA ILE A 324 31.33 15.39 -17.25
C ILE A 324 31.36 14.82 -15.83
N LEU A 325 32.43 15.06 -15.05
CA LEU A 325 32.59 14.59 -13.67
C LEU A 325 31.66 15.32 -12.72
N ASP A 326 31.52 16.64 -12.85
CA ASP A 326 30.60 17.45 -12.05
C ASP A 326 29.14 17.06 -12.31
N ASN A 327 28.81 16.69 -13.55
CA ASN A 327 27.51 16.21 -13.94
C ASN A 327 27.17 14.84 -13.32
N LEU A 328 28.16 13.95 -13.20
CA LEU A 328 27.97 12.63 -12.62
C LEU A 328 27.82 12.73 -11.10
N LEU A 329 28.60 13.61 -10.47
CA LEU A 329 28.49 13.91 -9.04
C LEU A 329 27.13 14.57 -8.71
N SER A 330 26.70 15.57 -9.46
CA SER A 330 25.39 16.21 -9.28
C SER A 330 24.22 15.22 -9.42
N ARG A 331 24.30 14.29 -10.37
CA ARG A 331 23.30 13.19 -10.50
C ARG A 331 23.30 12.29 -9.27
N MET A 332 24.46 11.95 -8.74
CA MET A 332 24.55 11.10 -7.54
C MET A 332 24.02 11.81 -6.30
N GLU A 333 24.34 13.11 -6.15
CA GLU A 333 23.85 13.94 -5.04
C GLU A 333 22.33 14.13 -5.09
N GLN A 334 21.77 14.50 -6.24
CA GLN A 334 20.32 14.61 -6.39
C GLN A 334 19.59 13.28 -6.11
N TYR A 335 20.19 12.19 -6.59
CA TYR A 335 19.65 10.87 -6.34
C TYR A 335 19.68 10.50 -4.86
N ALA A 336 20.79 10.79 -4.17
CA ALA A 336 20.91 10.54 -2.74
C ALA A 336 19.88 11.36 -1.95
N ASN A 337 19.75 12.66 -2.26
CA ASN A 337 18.80 13.56 -1.61
C ASN A 337 17.34 13.11 -1.83
N ASN A 338 16.97 12.76 -3.07
CA ASN A 338 15.62 12.26 -3.36
C ASN A 338 15.31 10.93 -2.66
N LEU A 339 16.33 10.06 -2.50
CA LEU A 339 16.18 8.81 -1.74
C LEU A 339 16.00 9.07 -0.25
N GLU A 340 16.80 9.98 0.32
CA GLU A 340 16.72 10.35 1.73
C GLU A 340 15.33 10.94 2.05
N GLU A 341 14.84 11.88 1.24
CA GLU A 341 13.51 12.48 1.39
C GLU A 341 12.40 11.43 1.30
N LEU A 342 12.46 10.53 0.30
CA LEU A 342 11.48 9.45 0.14
C LEU A 342 11.53 8.44 1.29
N VAL A 343 12.73 8.09 1.78
CA VAL A 343 12.91 7.19 2.92
C VAL A 343 12.37 7.84 4.20
N GLU A 344 12.61 9.13 4.40
CA GLU A 344 12.14 9.86 5.57
C GLU A 344 10.61 9.97 5.58
N GLU A 345 9.98 10.36 4.45
CA GLU A 345 8.52 10.40 4.29
C GLU A 345 7.88 9.03 4.57
N ARG A 346 8.44 7.97 3.98
CA ARG A 346 7.94 6.60 4.19
C ARG A 346 8.12 6.12 5.62
N THR A 347 9.24 6.48 6.24
CA THR A 347 9.52 6.11 7.63
C THR A 347 8.55 6.81 8.58
N GLN A 348 8.27 8.09 8.37
CA GLN A 348 7.30 8.84 9.17
C GLN A 348 5.88 8.27 9.01
N ALA A 349 5.43 8.01 7.77
CA ALA A 349 4.13 7.39 7.52
C ALA A 349 4.00 6.02 8.21
N TYR A 350 5.03 5.17 8.13
CA TYR A 350 5.08 3.88 8.81
C TYR A 350 5.01 4.01 10.34
N LEU A 351 5.75 4.97 10.91
CA LEU A 351 5.74 5.21 12.35
C LEU A 351 4.37 5.70 12.85
N GLU A 352 3.71 6.56 12.09
CA GLU A 352 2.35 7.01 12.42
C GLU A 352 1.33 5.87 12.36
N GLU A 353 1.39 5.05 11.33
CA GLU A 353 0.49 3.90 11.17
C GLU A 353 0.73 2.86 12.28
N LYS A 354 2.00 2.60 12.59
CA LYS A 354 2.38 1.74 13.71
C LYS A 354 1.84 2.27 15.05
N ARG A 355 1.97 3.58 15.32
CA ARG A 355 1.41 4.21 16.53
C ARG A 355 -0.10 4.06 16.63
N LYS A 356 -0.83 4.26 15.51
CA LYS A 356 -2.28 4.07 15.47
C LYS A 356 -2.68 2.63 15.75
N ALA A 357 -1.99 1.68 15.14
CA ALA A 357 -2.22 0.25 15.37
C ALA A 357 -1.93 -0.16 16.83
N GLU A 358 -0.83 0.32 17.41
CA GLU A 358 -0.47 0.09 18.80
C GLU A 358 -1.48 0.72 19.77
N ALA A 359 -1.92 1.94 19.51
CA ALA A 359 -2.94 2.59 20.32
C ALA A 359 -4.27 1.80 20.35
N LEU A 360 -4.70 1.26 19.22
CA LEU A 360 -5.89 0.39 19.16
C LEU A 360 -5.68 -0.93 19.91
N LEU A 361 -4.48 -1.52 19.82
CA LEU A 361 -4.17 -2.76 20.52
C LEU A 361 -4.21 -2.57 22.06
N TYR A 362 -3.67 -1.46 22.57
CA TYR A 362 -3.67 -1.14 24.00
C TYR A 362 -5.06 -0.76 24.55
N GLN A 363 -6.01 -0.41 23.68
CA GLN A 363 -7.41 -0.25 24.09
C GLN A 363 -8.12 -1.59 24.31
N ILE A 364 -7.64 -2.66 23.68
CA ILE A 364 -8.29 -3.98 23.73
C ILE A 364 -7.62 -4.91 24.77
N LEU A 365 -6.31 -4.79 24.93
CA LEU A 365 -5.50 -5.66 25.81
C LEU A 365 -4.65 -4.84 26.76
N PRO A 366 -4.38 -5.36 27.99
CA PRO A 366 -3.42 -4.70 28.89
C PRO A 366 -2.04 -4.57 28.23
N HIS A 367 -1.36 -3.44 28.49
CA HIS A 367 -0.10 -3.10 27.84
C HIS A 367 0.97 -4.22 27.91
N SER A 368 1.15 -4.84 29.09
CA SER A 368 2.10 -5.95 29.29
C SER A 368 1.77 -7.17 28.43
N VAL A 369 0.50 -7.49 28.28
CA VAL A 369 -0.02 -8.60 27.47
C VAL A 369 0.16 -8.31 25.97
N ALA A 370 -0.18 -7.09 25.55
CA ALA A 370 -0.02 -6.65 24.18
C ALA A 370 1.45 -6.68 23.74
N GLU A 371 2.39 -6.28 24.60
CA GLU A 371 3.83 -6.35 24.32
C GLU A 371 4.35 -7.79 24.16
N GLN A 372 3.88 -8.73 24.96
CA GLN A 372 4.22 -10.15 24.79
C GLN A 372 3.72 -10.69 23.45
N LEU A 373 2.46 -10.39 23.10
CA LEU A 373 1.88 -10.82 21.82
C LEU A 373 2.61 -10.19 20.61
N LYS A 374 3.04 -8.93 20.70
CA LYS A 374 3.85 -8.27 19.65
C LYS A 374 5.20 -8.96 19.42
N ARG A 375 5.78 -9.55 20.47
CA ARG A 375 7.02 -10.35 20.36
C ARG A 375 6.79 -11.77 19.85
N GLY A 376 5.53 -12.14 19.60
CA GLY A 376 5.16 -13.50 19.20
C GLY A 376 5.25 -14.51 20.35
N GLU A 377 5.28 -14.03 21.59
CA GLU A 377 5.32 -14.87 22.79
C GLU A 377 3.92 -15.37 23.14
N THR A 378 3.83 -16.56 23.70
CA THR A 378 2.57 -17.10 24.20
C THR A 378 2.31 -16.53 25.60
N VAL A 379 1.18 -15.81 25.74
CA VAL A 379 0.74 -15.32 27.05
C VAL A 379 0.21 -16.48 27.89
N GLN A 380 0.93 -16.82 28.94
CA GLN A 380 0.49 -17.87 29.89
C GLN A 380 -0.56 -17.30 30.85
N ALA A 381 -1.52 -18.15 31.24
CA ALA A 381 -2.48 -17.78 32.28
C ALA A 381 -1.75 -17.62 33.62
N GLU A 382 -2.07 -16.55 34.34
CA GLU A 382 -1.45 -16.19 35.62
C GLU A 382 -2.49 -16.19 36.75
N ALA A 383 -2.09 -16.73 37.92
CA ALA A 383 -2.91 -16.71 39.12
C ALA A 383 -2.62 -15.44 39.95
N PHE A 384 -3.68 -14.77 40.39
CA PHE A 384 -3.64 -13.63 41.28
C PHE A 384 -4.36 -13.99 42.58
N ASP A 385 -3.64 -13.92 43.71
CA ASP A 385 -4.17 -14.36 45.01
C ASP A 385 -5.25 -13.43 45.55
N SER A 386 -5.20 -12.13 45.19
CA SER A 386 -6.19 -11.14 45.62
C SER A 386 -6.32 -10.03 44.61
N VAL A 387 -7.52 -9.88 44.07
CA VAL A 387 -7.95 -8.76 43.22
C VAL A 387 -9.34 -8.32 43.68
N THR A 388 -9.75 -7.09 43.30
CA THR A 388 -11.12 -6.63 43.54
C THR A 388 -11.84 -6.43 42.23
N ILE A 389 -12.99 -7.09 42.11
CA ILE A 389 -13.83 -7.07 40.90
C ILE A 389 -15.09 -6.24 41.18
N TYR A 390 -15.43 -5.42 40.22
CA TYR A 390 -16.61 -4.58 40.15
C TYR A 390 -17.51 -5.06 39.05
N PHE A 391 -18.81 -5.19 39.35
CA PHE A 391 -19.88 -5.35 38.39
C PHE A 391 -20.92 -4.27 38.59
N SER A 392 -21.44 -3.74 37.48
CA SER A 392 -22.63 -2.89 37.51
C SER A 392 -23.58 -3.21 36.37
N ASP A 393 -24.86 -2.94 36.60
CA ASP A 393 -25.93 -3.20 35.68
C ASP A 393 -27.01 -2.10 35.78
N ILE A 394 -27.72 -1.81 34.67
CA ILE A 394 -28.75 -0.76 34.63
C ILE A 394 -30.07 -1.34 35.14
N VAL A 395 -30.59 -0.76 36.20
CA VAL A 395 -31.87 -1.18 36.78
C VAL A 395 -33.02 -0.91 35.80
N GLY A 396 -33.72 -1.96 35.35
CA GLY A 396 -34.85 -1.84 34.43
C GLY A 396 -34.48 -1.69 32.97
N PHE A 397 -33.21 -1.99 32.58
CA PHE A 397 -32.76 -1.85 31.18
C PHE A 397 -33.60 -2.62 30.19
N THR A 398 -34.05 -3.82 30.52
CA THR A 398 -34.94 -4.64 29.65
C THR A 398 -36.26 -3.92 29.31
N ALA A 399 -36.86 -3.25 30.28
CA ALA A 399 -38.07 -2.45 30.04
C ALA A 399 -37.76 -1.18 29.23
N LEU A 400 -36.71 -0.48 29.59
CA LEU A 400 -36.22 0.72 28.86
C LEU A 400 -35.92 0.39 27.39
N SER A 401 -35.22 -0.73 27.14
CA SER A 401 -34.87 -1.17 25.79
C SER A 401 -36.11 -1.61 24.98
N ALA A 402 -37.09 -2.24 25.59
CA ALA A 402 -38.32 -2.64 24.92
C ALA A 402 -39.16 -1.44 24.47
N GLU A 403 -39.09 -0.32 25.21
CA GLU A 403 -39.83 0.91 24.90
C GLU A 403 -39.00 1.93 24.08
N SER A 404 -37.76 1.57 23.69
CA SER A 404 -36.85 2.40 22.89
C SER A 404 -36.56 1.77 21.54
N THR A 405 -36.23 2.59 20.54
CA THR A 405 -35.76 2.04 19.27
C THR A 405 -34.31 1.47 19.42
N PRO A 406 -33.91 0.47 18.60
CA PRO A 406 -32.55 -0.08 18.65
C PRO A 406 -31.45 1.00 18.57
N MET A 407 -31.62 2.02 17.75
CA MET A 407 -30.68 3.15 17.64
C MET A 407 -30.58 3.97 18.93
N GLN A 408 -31.71 4.19 19.60
CA GLN A 408 -31.73 4.91 20.89
C GLN A 408 -31.03 4.11 21.99
N VAL A 409 -31.18 2.78 22.01
CA VAL A 409 -30.49 1.90 22.95
C VAL A 409 -28.96 1.94 22.70
N VAL A 410 -28.52 1.81 21.45
CA VAL A 410 -27.09 1.91 21.11
C VAL A 410 -26.51 3.27 21.51
N THR A 411 -27.24 4.36 21.23
CA THR A 411 -26.82 5.72 21.61
C THR A 411 -26.72 5.86 23.12
N LEU A 412 -27.69 5.36 23.87
CA LEU A 412 -27.68 5.37 25.33
C LEU A 412 -26.47 4.64 25.91
N LEU A 413 -26.22 3.41 25.44
CA LEU A 413 -25.08 2.61 25.90
C LEU A 413 -23.75 3.27 25.55
N ASN A 414 -23.61 3.83 24.34
CA ASN A 414 -22.43 4.53 23.93
C ASN A 414 -22.15 5.79 24.78
N ASP A 415 -23.18 6.60 25.04
CA ASP A 415 -23.05 7.79 25.90
C ASP A 415 -22.67 7.40 27.33
N LEU A 416 -23.31 6.36 27.87
CA LEU A 416 -23.05 5.88 29.23
C LEU A 416 -21.63 5.33 29.37
N TYR A 417 -21.22 4.46 28.44
CA TYR A 417 -19.88 3.86 28.49
C TYR A 417 -18.78 4.90 28.25
N THR A 418 -19.01 5.89 27.39
CA THR A 418 -18.07 7.01 27.24
C THR A 418 -17.92 7.79 28.54
N CYS A 419 -19.02 8.01 29.28
CA CYS A 419 -18.97 8.63 30.59
C CYS A 419 -18.22 7.77 31.61
N PHE A 420 -18.46 6.46 31.62
CA PHE A 420 -17.80 5.53 32.54
C PHE A 420 -16.31 5.41 32.25
N ASP A 421 -15.93 5.26 30.97
CA ASP A 421 -14.54 5.19 30.54
C ASP A 421 -13.75 6.42 30.97
N ALA A 422 -14.34 7.63 30.87
CA ALA A 422 -13.71 8.86 31.37
C ALA A 422 -13.53 8.88 32.91
N VAL A 423 -14.41 8.23 33.64
CA VAL A 423 -14.28 8.13 35.11
C VAL A 423 -13.19 7.11 35.47
N ILE A 424 -13.19 5.93 34.87
CA ILE A 424 -12.26 4.84 35.21
C ILE A 424 -10.81 5.18 34.87
N ASP A 425 -10.54 6.05 33.89
CA ASP A 425 -9.20 6.52 33.53
C ASP A 425 -8.46 7.23 34.68
N ASN A 426 -9.17 7.66 35.73
CA ASN A 426 -8.59 8.31 36.88
C ASN A 426 -8.18 7.34 38.00
N PHE A 427 -8.41 6.04 37.84
CA PHE A 427 -8.17 5.01 38.84
C PHE A 427 -7.28 3.90 38.34
N ASP A 428 -6.55 3.23 39.24
CA ASP A 428 -5.73 2.06 38.89
C ASP A 428 -6.60 0.80 38.75
N VAL A 429 -7.34 0.76 37.65
CA VAL A 429 -8.29 -0.29 37.33
C VAL A 429 -8.17 -0.70 35.85
N TYR A 430 -8.60 -1.92 35.55
CA TYR A 430 -8.68 -2.43 34.18
C TYR A 430 -10.11 -2.80 33.82
N LYS A 431 -10.62 -2.25 32.73
CA LYS A 431 -11.91 -2.61 32.13
C LYS A 431 -11.77 -3.95 31.43
N VAL A 432 -12.48 -4.97 31.92
CA VAL A 432 -12.41 -6.34 31.40
C VAL A 432 -13.29 -6.49 30.16
N GLU A 433 -14.60 -6.26 30.33
CA GLU A 433 -15.56 -6.32 29.23
C GLU A 433 -16.87 -5.63 29.59
N THR A 434 -17.70 -5.43 28.53
CA THR A 434 -19.11 -5.01 28.65
C THR A 434 -19.97 -6.10 28.01
N ILE A 435 -20.96 -6.61 28.75
CA ILE A 435 -21.89 -7.63 28.30
C ILE A 435 -23.30 -7.04 28.33
N GLY A 436 -23.79 -6.57 27.18
CA GLY A 436 -25.08 -5.83 27.13
C GLY A 436 -24.99 -4.51 27.90
N ASP A 437 -25.74 -4.38 29.00
CA ASP A 437 -25.71 -3.26 29.93
C ASP A 437 -24.83 -3.49 31.17
N ALA A 438 -24.26 -4.70 31.31
CA ALA A 438 -23.33 -5.01 32.39
C ALA A 438 -21.91 -4.54 32.11
N TYR A 439 -21.30 -3.89 33.11
CA TYR A 439 -19.95 -3.31 33.03
C TYR A 439 -19.06 -3.96 34.07
N MET A 440 -17.95 -4.58 33.63
CA MET A 440 -17.03 -5.31 34.48
C MET A 440 -15.66 -4.63 34.51
N VAL A 441 -15.18 -4.34 35.72
CA VAL A 441 -13.86 -3.71 35.98
C VAL A 441 -13.15 -4.47 37.09
N VAL A 442 -11.83 -4.48 37.04
CA VAL A 442 -10.97 -5.14 38.06
C VAL A 442 -9.78 -4.27 38.40
N SER A 443 -9.27 -4.39 39.62
CA SER A 443 -8.00 -3.81 40.06
C SER A 443 -7.14 -4.88 40.72
N GLY A 444 -5.80 -4.73 40.65
CA GLY A 444 -4.83 -5.69 41.13
C GLY A 444 -4.26 -6.61 40.06
N LEU A 445 -4.65 -6.38 38.78
CA LEU A 445 -4.11 -7.05 37.61
C LEU A 445 -4.11 -6.11 36.39
N PRO A 446 -3.30 -6.34 35.36
CA PRO A 446 -2.25 -7.35 35.26
C PRO A 446 -1.03 -7.05 36.16
N VAL A 447 -0.97 -5.86 36.72
CA VAL A 447 0.07 -5.45 37.67
C VAL A 447 -0.49 -5.53 39.08
N ARG A 448 0.18 -6.33 39.95
CA ARG A 448 -0.21 -6.43 41.35
C ARG A 448 0.05 -5.11 42.06
N ASN A 449 -0.95 -4.59 42.76
CA ASN A 449 -0.87 -3.33 43.53
C ASN A 449 -1.09 -3.54 45.02
N GLY A 450 -0.80 -4.74 45.53
CA GLY A 450 -0.98 -5.09 46.93
C GLY A 450 -2.45 -5.08 47.33
N ARG A 451 -2.83 -4.29 48.34
CA ARG A 451 -4.22 -4.14 48.79
C ARG A 451 -4.92 -2.91 48.22
N LEU A 452 -4.21 -2.09 47.46
CA LEU A 452 -4.76 -0.86 46.87
C LEU A 452 -5.94 -1.16 45.93
N HIS A 453 -6.00 -2.35 45.32
CA HIS A 453 -7.09 -2.75 44.44
C HIS A 453 -8.49 -2.50 45.02
N ALA A 454 -8.71 -2.78 46.32
CA ALA A 454 -10.01 -2.58 46.94
C ALA A 454 -10.36 -1.10 47.07
N ARG A 455 -9.37 -0.27 47.45
CA ARG A 455 -9.52 1.19 47.57
C ARG A 455 -9.83 1.84 46.22
N GLU A 456 -9.07 1.47 45.18
CA GLU A 456 -9.25 2.04 43.82
C GLU A 456 -10.63 1.69 43.25
N VAL A 457 -11.08 0.44 43.40
CA VAL A 457 -12.41 0.02 42.96
C VAL A 457 -13.52 0.69 43.78
N ALA A 458 -13.37 0.83 45.10
CA ALA A 458 -14.35 1.50 45.96
C ALA A 458 -14.52 2.99 45.59
N ARG A 459 -13.41 3.71 45.38
CA ARG A 459 -13.42 5.12 44.96
C ARG A 459 -14.01 5.28 43.58
N MET A 460 -13.63 4.41 42.63
CA MET A 460 -14.20 4.39 41.30
C MET A 460 -15.72 4.14 41.34
N ALA A 461 -16.19 3.20 42.17
CA ALA A 461 -17.61 2.92 42.28
C ALA A 461 -18.41 4.11 42.83
N LEU A 462 -17.88 4.85 43.81
CA LEU A 462 -18.48 6.09 44.31
C LEU A 462 -18.52 7.17 43.23
N ALA A 463 -17.42 7.36 42.46
CA ALA A 463 -17.37 8.33 41.38
C ALA A 463 -18.32 7.99 40.24
N LEU A 464 -18.48 6.70 39.89
CA LEU A 464 -19.45 6.25 38.89
C LEU A 464 -20.88 6.51 39.35
N LEU A 465 -21.18 6.29 40.61
CA LEU A 465 -22.52 6.57 41.17
C LEU A 465 -22.86 8.07 41.13
N ASP A 466 -21.90 8.93 41.42
CA ASP A 466 -22.04 10.38 41.26
C ASP A 466 -22.23 10.79 39.79
N ALA A 467 -21.47 10.21 38.86
CA ALA A 467 -21.61 10.48 37.44
C ALA A 467 -23.00 10.07 36.92
N VAL A 468 -23.53 8.92 37.35
CA VAL A 468 -24.86 8.45 36.97
C VAL A 468 -25.97 9.39 37.52
N SER A 469 -25.78 10.00 38.67
CA SER A 469 -26.75 10.97 39.24
C SER A 469 -26.95 12.19 38.33
N SER A 470 -25.93 12.62 37.64
CA SER A 470 -25.94 13.74 36.70
C SER A 470 -26.24 13.31 35.23
N PHE A 471 -26.20 12.01 34.93
CA PHE A 471 -26.38 11.49 33.57
C PHE A 471 -27.83 11.68 33.08
N ARG A 472 -28.00 12.14 31.83
CA ARG A 472 -29.30 12.36 31.21
C ARG A 472 -29.45 11.48 29.99
N ILE A 473 -30.55 10.70 29.93
CA ILE A 473 -30.91 9.89 28.76
C ILE A 473 -31.42 10.84 27.67
N ARG A 474 -30.75 10.93 26.52
CA ARG A 474 -31.08 11.91 25.45
C ARG A 474 -32.53 11.83 24.98
N HIS A 475 -33.06 10.62 24.78
CA HIS A 475 -34.43 10.42 24.30
C HIS A 475 -35.50 10.34 25.41
N ARG A 476 -35.05 10.35 26.69
CA ARG A 476 -35.91 10.36 27.90
C ARG A 476 -35.34 11.27 28.99
N PRO A 477 -35.29 12.57 28.79
CA PRO A 477 -34.58 13.48 29.71
C PRO A 477 -35.17 13.54 31.11
N GLN A 478 -36.43 13.11 31.29
CA GLN A 478 -37.15 13.08 32.57
C GLN A 478 -36.87 11.79 33.38
N GLU A 479 -36.32 10.76 32.73
CA GLU A 479 -35.95 9.51 33.40
C GLU A 479 -34.54 9.53 33.89
N GLN A 480 -34.34 9.21 35.15
CA GLN A 480 -33.01 9.09 35.75
C GLN A 480 -32.53 7.64 35.63
N LEU A 481 -31.32 7.49 35.10
CA LEU A 481 -30.66 6.20 35.05
C LEU A 481 -30.32 5.73 36.48
N ARG A 482 -30.59 4.46 36.76
CA ARG A 482 -30.30 3.85 38.08
C ARG A 482 -29.39 2.66 37.86
N LEU A 483 -28.29 2.61 38.63
CA LEU A 483 -27.27 1.59 38.57
C LEU A 483 -27.31 0.71 39.81
N ARG A 484 -27.12 -0.61 39.65
CA ARG A 484 -26.73 -1.51 40.73
C ARG A 484 -25.25 -1.79 40.64
N ILE A 485 -24.59 -1.87 41.77
CA ILE A 485 -23.14 -2.09 41.87
C ILE A 485 -22.86 -3.22 42.86
N GLY A 486 -22.03 -4.19 42.45
CA GLY A 486 -21.55 -5.27 43.30
C GLY A 486 -20.03 -5.36 43.24
N ILE A 487 -19.39 -5.51 44.41
CA ILE A 487 -17.93 -5.58 44.54
C ILE A 487 -17.56 -6.79 45.40
N HIS A 488 -16.60 -7.58 44.92
CA HIS A 488 -16.03 -8.69 45.68
C HIS A 488 -14.51 -8.78 45.49
N THR A 489 -13.82 -9.19 46.54
CA THR A 489 -12.36 -9.38 46.57
C THR A 489 -12.03 -10.85 46.76
N GLY A 490 -11.11 -11.40 45.94
CA GLY A 490 -10.67 -12.76 46.02
C GLY A 490 -9.67 -13.17 44.94
N PRO A 491 -9.29 -14.45 44.89
CA PRO A 491 -8.33 -14.97 43.93
C PRO A 491 -8.98 -15.17 42.55
N VAL A 492 -8.18 -14.94 41.47
CA VAL A 492 -8.57 -15.22 40.10
C VAL A 492 -7.42 -15.76 39.26
N CYS A 493 -7.73 -16.45 38.17
CA CYS A 493 -6.79 -16.71 37.08
C CYS A 493 -7.14 -15.77 35.92
N ALA A 494 -6.13 -15.14 35.35
CA ALA A 494 -6.29 -14.26 34.19
C ALA A 494 -5.43 -14.74 33.03
N GLY A 495 -5.91 -14.64 31.80
CA GLY A 495 -5.19 -15.05 30.60
C GLY A 495 -5.87 -14.63 29.32
N VAL A 496 -5.15 -14.75 28.21
CA VAL A 496 -5.66 -14.43 26.88
C VAL A 496 -6.39 -15.64 26.30
N VAL A 497 -7.63 -15.45 25.90
CA VAL A 497 -8.46 -16.48 25.28
C VAL A 497 -8.91 -16.04 23.89
N GLY A 498 -8.76 -16.96 22.92
CA GLY A 498 -9.14 -16.76 21.53
C GLY A 498 -7.99 -16.38 20.61
N LEU A 499 -7.99 -16.95 19.40
CA LEU A 499 -6.98 -16.68 18.36
C LEU A 499 -7.41 -15.57 17.40
N LYS A 500 -8.70 -15.52 17.03
CA LYS A 500 -9.21 -14.52 16.07
C LYS A 500 -9.55 -13.18 16.72
N MET A 501 -10.03 -13.21 17.97
CA MET A 501 -10.36 -12.05 18.78
C MET A 501 -9.82 -12.29 20.18
N PRO A 502 -8.52 -12.11 20.42
CA PRO A 502 -7.92 -12.35 21.72
C PRO A 502 -8.52 -11.38 22.75
N ARG A 503 -8.98 -11.92 23.89
CA ARG A 503 -9.48 -11.16 25.02
C ARG A 503 -8.75 -11.56 26.28
N TYR A 504 -8.46 -10.60 27.12
CA TYR A 504 -7.90 -10.85 28.45
C TYR A 504 -9.06 -11.14 29.40
N CYS A 505 -9.25 -12.41 29.70
CA CYS A 505 -10.39 -12.92 30.47
C CYS A 505 -9.99 -13.33 31.88
N LEU A 506 -10.93 -13.22 32.83
CA LEU A 506 -10.78 -13.61 34.22
C LEU A 506 -11.62 -14.86 34.50
N PHE A 507 -11.05 -15.79 35.26
CA PHE A 507 -11.68 -17.04 35.65
C PHE A 507 -11.55 -17.25 37.17
N GLY A 508 -12.62 -17.74 37.76
CA GLY A 508 -12.66 -18.10 39.19
C GLY A 508 -14.00 -17.79 39.85
N ASP A 509 -14.20 -18.36 41.01
CA ASP A 509 -15.43 -18.13 41.78
C ASP A 509 -15.63 -16.69 42.23
N THR A 510 -14.52 -15.94 42.35
CA THR A 510 -14.51 -14.49 42.65
C THR A 510 -15.30 -13.69 41.63
N VAL A 511 -15.20 -14.01 40.33
CA VAL A 511 -15.95 -13.37 39.25
C VAL A 511 -17.46 -13.59 39.45
N ASN A 512 -17.84 -14.85 39.70
CA ASN A 512 -19.24 -15.22 39.92
C ASN A 512 -19.82 -14.54 41.17
N THR A 513 -18.99 -14.42 42.21
CA THR A 513 -19.40 -13.79 43.47
C THR A 513 -19.63 -12.30 43.30
N ALA A 514 -18.74 -11.60 42.61
CA ALA A 514 -18.91 -10.18 42.30
C ALA A 514 -20.20 -9.92 41.50
N SER A 515 -20.47 -10.75 40.47
CA SER A 515 -21.72 -10.68 39.70
C SER A 515 -22.97 -10.94 40.57
N ARG A 516 -22.89 -11.87 41.53
CA ARG A 516 -23.99 -12.13 42.49
C ARG A 516 -24.18 -10.99 43.50
N MET A 517 -23.11 -10.29 43.90
CA MET A 517 -23.21 -9.06 44.68
C MET A 517 -24.00 -8.00 43.93
N GLU A 518 -23.72 -7.81 42.63
CA GLU A 518 -24.46 -6.89 41.76
C GLU A 518 -25.93 -7.30 41.67
N SER A 519 -26.24 -8.53 41.23
CA SER A 519 -27.61 -8.97 40.96
C SER A 519 -28.52 -9.00 42.19
N ASN A 520 -27.95 -9.18 43.39
CA ASN A 520 -28.65 -9.03 44.66
C ASN A 520 -28.56 -7.63 45.25
N GLY A 521 -28.00 -6.66 44.53
CA GLY A 521 -27.87 -5.26 44.92
C GLY A 521 -29.19 -4.50 44.86
N GLU A 522 -29.19 -3.28 45.42
CA GLU A 522 -30.30 -2.32 45.30
C GLU A 522 -29.91 -1.15 44.39
N ALA A 523 -30.88 -0.53 43.79
CA ALA A 523 -30.68 0.62 42.90
C ALA A 523 -29.94 1.76 43.64
N LEU A 524 -28.93 2.34 43.00
CA LEU A 524 -28.12 3.46 43.51
C LEU A 524 -27.37 3.12 44.81
N LYS A 525 -27.09 1.84 45.07
CA LYS A 525 -26.27 1.39 46.19
C LYS A 525 -25.11 0.53 45.74
N ILE A 526 -24.02 0.56 46.49
CA ILE A 526 -22.81 -0.24 46.26
C ILE A 526 -22.79 -1.38 47.27
N HIS A 527 -22.95 -2.61 46.77
CA HIS A 527 -23.04 -3.84 47.55
C HIS A 527 -21.68 -4.54 47.65
N LEU A 528 -21.23 -4.76 48.87
CA LEU A 528 -19.92 -5.32 49.17
C LEU A 528 -20.01 -6.68 49.83
N SER A 529 -19.06 -7.57 49.52
CA SER A 529 -18.83 -8.78 50.27
C SER A 529 -18.04 -8.54 51.55
N SER A 530 -18.07 -9.54 52.50
CA SER A 530 -17.29 -9.54 53.72
C SER A 530 -15.79 -9.40 53.49
N GLU A 531 -15.27 -10.04 52.42
CA GLU A 531 -13.87 -10.00 52.01
C GLU A 531 -13.44 -8.59 51.59
N THR A 532 -14.23 -7.94 50.75
CA THR A 532 -13.96 -6.55 50.34
C THR A 532 -14.05 -5.58 51.52
N LYS A 533 -15.05 -5.77 52.37
CA LYS A 533 -15.20 -4.96 53.60
C LYS A 533 -13.96 -5.07 54.49
N ALA A 534 -13.45 -6.29 54.72
CA ALA A 534 -12.27 -6.49 55.56
C ALA A 534 -11.03 -5.74 55.00
N VAL A 535 -10.82 -5.75 53.68
CA VAL A 535 -9.70 -5.03 53.05
C VAL A 535 -9.91 -3.52 53.17
N LEU A 536 -11.13 -3.01 52.99
CA LEU A 536 -11.42 -1.57 53.07
C LEU A 536 -11.30 -1.01 54.51
N GLU A 537 -11.61 -1.83 55.52
CA GLU A 537 -11.45 -1.43 56.91
C GLU A 537 -9.99 -1.16 57.31
N GLU A 538 -9.04 -1.88 56.72
CA GLU A 538 -7.62 -1.68 56.98
C GLU A 538 -7.12 -0.30 56.50
N PHE A 539 -7.73 0.25 55.45
CA PHE A 539 -7.39 1.61 54.99
C PHE A 539 -7.97 2.70 55.89
N GLY A 540 -9.07 2.37 56.62
CA GLY A 540 -9.82 3.40 57.34
C GLY A 540 -10.48 4.42 56.38
N GLY A 541 -11.40 5.19 56.89
CA GLY A 541 -11.99 6.31 56.14
C GLY A 541 -13.17 5.94 55.23
N PHE A 542 -13.48 4.67 54.98
CA PHE A 542 -14.70 4.28 54.29
C PHE A 542 -15.87 4.12 55.28
N GLU A 543 -17.04 4.58 54.86
CA GLU A 543 -18.28 4.41 55.62
C GLU A 543 -18.98 3.15 55.12
N LEU A 544 -18.99 2.11 55.98
CA LEU A 544 -19.54 0.81 55.71
C LEU A 544 -20.69 0.49 56.65
N GLU A 545 -21.82 0.07 56.09
CA GLU A 545 -23.03 -0.30 56.85
C GLU A 545 -23.35 -1.78 56.64
N LEU A 546 -23.72 -2.49 57.71
CA LEU A 546 -24.14 -3.87 57.61
C LEU A 546 -25.52 -3.97 56.94
N ARG A 547 -25.58 -4.68 55.79
CA ARG A 547 -26.85 -5.02 55.13
C ARG A 547 -27.53 -6.22 55.80
N GLY A 548 -26.78 -7.21 56.24
CA GLY A 548 -27.25 -8.47 56.75
C GLY A 548 -26.94 -9.67 55.87
N ASP A 549 -27.56 -10.80 56.17
CA ASP A 549 -27.36 -12.05 55.45
C ASP A 549 -28.27 -12.11 54.22
N VAL A 550 -27.65 -12.27 53.04
CA VAL A 550 -28.33 -12.39 51.73
C VAL A 550 -28.17 -13.79 51.20
N GLU A 551 -29.27 -14.39 50.78
CA GLU A 551 -29.22 -15.72 50.15
C GLU A 551 -28.70 -15.65 48.72
N MET A 552 -27.57 -16.30 48.45
CA MET A 552 -26.95 -16.28 47.12
C MET A 552 -26.94 -17.68 46.50
N LYS A 553 -27.34 -17.75 45.25
CA LYS A 553 -27.41 -19.04 44.51
C LYS A 553 -26.07 -19.77 44.56
N GLY A 554 -26.08 -20.98 45.14
CA GLY A 554 -24.90 -21.85 45.26
C GLY A 554 -23.90 -21.48 46.37
N LYS A 555 -24.19 -20.46 47.20
CA LYS A 555 -23.36 -20.02 48.33
C LYS A 555 -24.09 -19.97 49.66
N GLY A 556 -25.44 -20.14 49.65
CA GLY A 556 -26.26 -20.03 50.83
C GLY A 556 -26.33 -18.58 51.37
N LYS A 557 -26.47 -18.42 52.66
CA LYS A 557 -26.55 -17.12 53.30
C LYS A 557 -25.15 -16.55 53.49
N VAL A 558 -24.91 -15.37 52.85
CA VAL A 558 -23.64 -14.63 52.92
C VAL A 558 -23.88 -13.29 53.57
N ARG A 559 -23.04 -12.90 54.49
CA ARG A 559 -23.10 -11.59 55.16
C ARG A 559 -22.54 -10.54 54.27
N THR A 560 -23.28 -9.45 54.07
CA THR A 560 -22.98 -8.39 53.09
C THR A 560 -23.11 -6.99 53.67
N TYR A 561 -22.54 -6.02 52.98
CA TYR A 561 -22.41 -4.65 53.47
C TYR A 561 -22.72 -3.65 52.36
N TRP A 562 -23.06 -2.42 52.76
CA TRP A 562 -23.18 -1.28 51.87
C TRP A 562 -21.97 -0.35 52.02
N LEU A 563 -21.44 0.15 50.90
CA LEU A 563 -20.48 1.26 50.90
C LEU A 563 -21.27 2.56 50.74
N LEU A 564 -21.24 3.43 51.73
CA LEU A 564 -21.97 4.69 51.75
C LEU A 564 -21.14 5.88 51.29
N GLY A 565 -19.81 5.88 51.57
CA GLY A 565 -18.93 7.00 51.20
C GLY A 565 -17.52 6.84 51.71
N GLU A 566 -16.69 7.86 51.50
CA GLU A 566 -15.34 7.99 52.07
C GLU A 566 -15.28 9.26 52.97
N ARG A 567 -14.83 9.12 54.22
CA ARG A 567 -14.68 10.25 55.19
C ARG A 567 -13.56 11.17 54.70
N GLY A 568 -13.87 12.39 54.40
CA GLY A 568 -12.93 13.41 53.92
C GLY A 568 -13.25 13.96 52.53
N ASN A 569 -14.19 13.38 51.82
CA ASN A 569 -14.63 13.84 50.49
C ASN A 569 -16.11 14.29 50.51
N SER A 570 -16.50 14.99 51.57
CA SER A 570 -17.83 15.58 51.72
C SER A 570 -17.97 16.81 50.81
N THR A 571 -18.11 16.59 49.50
CA THR A 571 -18.70 17.54 48.56
C THR A 571 -20.16 17.10 48.27
N ARG A 572 -21.00 17.10 49.30
CA ARG A 572 -22.45 17.20 49.18
C ARG A 572 -22.90 18.48 49.84
N GLY A 573 -22.95 19.55 49.04
CA GLY A 573 -23.70 20.75 49.25
C GLY A 573 -24.67 20.94 48.08
#